data_9ed48a150cd2f02b8965615a01afddb9
#
_entry.id   9ed48a150cd2f02b8965615a01afddb9
#
_cell.length_a   1.000
_cell.length_b   1.000
_cell.length_c   1.000
_cell.angle_alpha   90.00
_cell.angle_beta   90.00
_cell.angle_gamma   90.00
#
_symmetry.space_group_name_H-M   'P 1'
#
loop_
_entity.id
_entity.type
_entity.pdbx_description
1 polymer ?
#
loop_
_entity_poly.entity_id
_entity_poly.type
_entity_poly.pdbx_seq_one_letter_code
_entity_poly.pdbx_strand_id
1 'polypeptide(L)'
;MRYIVTKRMRATLLTNGIRATRGLLVELVEAGLTDVAFHVDLTQRRPHFTSEIALNQVRKEYLERARGLPLSVFFNTTICEENRLELPSLVQFFKQHCDTVRMCSFQIGANTGRGIGRVQRALLPHDIIRDIETGMGAQLNFDAAGTGPRACNRYGFALVINGNAYDLFEDGAFVQRMVAETADVYFDRRHWRRAVWTMLRFLFTHPRLLGRALKCAGKLAWRAKVDLLAARGRIRKLSFFVHHFMAADALEASRIDACSFMVMTPDGPLSMCLHNAKRDDYLLVPAQVRQGDTLKFWDPVSGRLQARLPSKLEVKLTRKTARGGARAALNDPPRSIHAER
;
A
#
# COMPACT_ATOMS: atom_id res chain seq x y z
N MET A 1 1.23 17.57 -3.69
CA MET A 1 0.97 16.80 -4.91
C MET A 1 1.58 17.46 -6.15
N ARG A 2 1.21 18.69 -6.52
CA ARG A 2 1.74 19.36 -7.73
C ARG A 2 3.28 19.33 -7.83
N TYR A 3 3.97 19.65 -6.75
CA TYR A 3 5.45 19.59 -6.71
C TYR A 3 6.02 18.19 -6.99
N ILE A 4 5.40 17.13 -6.47
CA ILE A 4 5.80 15.74 -6.73
C ILE A 4 5.72 15.44 -8.23
N VAL A 5 4.64 15.89 -8.88
CA VAL A 5 4.42 15.70 -10.32
C VAL A 5 5.45 16.45 -11.16
N THR A 6 5.84 17.69 -10.77
CA THR A 6 6.90 18.44 -11.48
C THR A 6 8.25 17.71 -11.43
N LYS A 7 8.47 16.88 -10.42
CA LYS A 7 9.67 16.03 -10.29
C LYS A 7 9.54 14.69 -11.02
N ARG A 8 8.53 14.51 -11.87
CA ARG A 8 8.23 13.27 -12.61
C ARG A 8 8.01 12.05 -11.70
N MET A 9 7.69 12.31 -10.43
CA MET A 9 7.34 11.27 -9.46
C MET A 9 5.84 11.01 -9.47
N ARG A 10 5.43 9.80 -9.09
CA ARG A 10 4.03 9.45 -8.90
C ARG A 10 3.63 9.68 -7.45
N ALA A 11 2.47 10.30 -7.27
CA ALA A 11 1.94 10.56 -5.95
C ALA A 11 0.92 9.48 -5.55
N THR A 12 1.17 8.81 -4.45
CA THR A 12 0.23 7.90 -3.78
C THR A 12 -0.12 8.46 -2.41
N LEU A 13 -1.40 8.58 -2.12
CA LEU A 13 -1.88 8.99 -0.79
C LEU A 13 -2.14 7.74 0.05
N LEU A 14 -1.39 7.56 1.14
CA LEU A 14 -1.71 6.58 2.18
C LEU A 14 -2.49 7.28 3.29
N THR A 15 -3.68 6.78 3.62
CA THR A 15 -4.57 7.42 4.59
C THR A 15 -5.47 6.41 5.30
N ASN A 16 -5.88 6.73 6.54
CA ASN A 16 -6.95 6.00 7.21
C ASN A 16 -8.35 6.31 6.62
N GLY A 17 -8.44 7.23 5.68
CA GLY A 17 -9.65 7.55 4.92
C GLY A 17 -10.68 8.42 5.66
N ILE A 18 -10.51 8.69 6.95
CA ILE A 18 -11.52 9.42 7.75
C ILE A 18 -11.82 10.80 7.15
N ARG A 19 -10.77 11.54 6.80
CA ARG A 19 -10.89 12.89 6.20
C ARG A 19 -10.85 12.89 4.67
N ALA A 20 -10.72 11.74 4.02
CA ALA A 20 -10.69 11.62 2.57
C ALA A 20 -12.11 11.71 1.99
N THR A 21 -12.72 12.87 2.05
CA THR A 21 -14.02 13.14 1.41
C THR A 21 -13.89 13.10 -0.11
N ARG A 22 -15.02 12.95 -0.82
CA ARG A 22 -15.02 13.00 -2.29
C ARG A 22 -14.47 14.32 -2.81
N GLY A 23 -14.83 15.47 -2.20
CA GLY A 23 -14.32 16.79 -2.59
C GLY A 23 -12.79 16.84 -2.50
N LEU A 24 -12.21 16.42 -1.35
CA LEU A 24 -10.76 16.36 -1.19
C LEU A 24 -10.09 15.43 -2.21
N LEU A 25 -10.69 14.27 -2.51
CA LEU A 25 -10.14 13.36 -3.53
C LEU A 25 -10.14 14.00 -4.92
N VAL A 26 -11.17 14.74 -5.30
CA VAL A 26 -11.23 15.52 -6.56
C VAL A 26 -10.09 16.54 -6.61
N GLU A 27 -9.94 17.39 -5.58
CA GLU A 27 -8.86 18.39 -5.52
C GLU A 27 -7.46 17.74 -5.61
N LEU A 28 -7.26 16.60 -4.94
CA LEU A 28 -6.00 15.87 -4.99
C LEU A 28 -5.74 15.27 -6.38
N VAL A 29 -6.77 14.78 -7.08
CA VAL A 29 -6.66 14.29 -8.46
C VAL A 29 -6.26 15.44 -9.40
N GLU A 30 -6.88 16.60 -9.27
CA GLU A 30 -6.52 17.81 -10.03
C GLU A 30 -5.07 18.25 -9.73
N ALA A 31 -4.62 18.07 -8.48
CA ALA A 31 -3.25 18.33 -8.06
C ALA A 31 -2.25 17.25 -8.51
N GLY A 32 -2.73 16.16 -9.14
CA GLY A 32 -1.88 15.11 -9.71
C GLY A 32 -1.82 13.79 -8.95
N LEU A 33 -2.71 13.54 -7.99
CA LEU A 33 -2.82 12.24 -7.34
C LEU A 33 -3.21 11.16 -8.35
N THR A 34 -2.53 10.02 -8.33
CA THR A 34 -2.81 8.87 -9.21
C THR A 34 -3.33 7.67 -8.44
N ASP A 35 -2.96 7.53 -7.21
CA ASP A 35 -3.25 6.35 -6.42
C ASP A 35 -3.66 6.75 -4.98
N VAL A 36 -4.66 6.09 -4.42
CA VAL A 36 -5.03 6.21 -3.01
C VAL A 36 -5.01 4.84 -2.34
N ALA A 37 -4.30 4.74 -1.24
CA ALA A 37 -4.24 3.54 -0.39
C ALA A 37 -4.97 3.81 0.92
N PHE A 38 -6.14 3.22 1.08
CA PHE A 38 -6.91 3.29 2.31
C PHE A 38 -6.45 2.22 3.28
N HIS A 39 -5.97 2.63 4.44
CA HIS A 39 -5.68 1.72 5.53
C HIS A 39 -6.97 1.45 6.32
N VAL A 40 -7.47 0.23 6.24
CA VAL A 40 -8.69 -0.21 6.94
C VAL A 40 -8.47 -1.62 7.46
N ASP A 41 -8.35 -1.74 8.78
CA ASP A 41 -8.23 -3.02 9.48
C ASP A 41 -8.59 -2.90 10.97
N LEU A 42 -8.66 -4.03 11.66
CA LEU A 42 -8.99 -4.10 13.08
C LEU A 42 -7.95 -3.42 13.99
N THR A 43 -6.68 -3.29 13.56
CA THR A 43 -5.63 -2.66 14.38
C THR A 43 -5.91 -1.17 14.62
N GLN A 44 -6.75 -0.56 13.79
CA GLN A 44 -7.19 0.83 13.94
C GLN A 44 -8.23 1.02 15.05
N ARG A 45 -8.78 -0.07 15.61
CA ARG A 45 -9.76 -0.07 16.71
C ARG A 45 -10.91 0.91 16.46
N ARG A 46 -11.52 0.85 15.25
CA ARG A 46 -12.65 1.71 14.90
C ARG A 46 -13.85 1.35 15.77
N PRO A 47 -14.55 2.34 16.37
CA PRO A 47 -15.73 2.08 17.19
C PRO A 47 -16.77 1.24 16.44
N HIS A 48 -17.42 0.32 17.14
CA HIS A 48 -18.50 -0.54 16.63
C HIS A 48 -18.09 -1.64 15.64
N PHE A 49 -16.80 -1.80 15.32
CA PHE A 49 -16.32 -2.88 14.44
C PHE A 49 -15.46 -3.87 15.22
N THR A 50 -15.94 -5.11 15.28
CA THR A 50 -15.30 -6.21 16.04
C THR A 50 -14.71 -7.29 15.15
N SER A 51 -14.96 -7.23 13.82
CA SER A 51 -14.41 -8.17 12.84
C SER A 51 -13.89 -7.47 11.61
N GLU A 52 -12.95 -8.10 10.91
CA GLU A 52 -12.36 -7.56 9.69
C GLU A 52 -13.43 -7.42 8.58
N ILE A 53 -14.36 -8.38 8.52
CA ILE A 53 -15.44 -8.38 7.52
C ILE A 53 -16.45 -7.27 7.81
N ALA A 54 -16.74 -6.97 9.07
CA ALA A 54 -17.62 -5.85 9.41
C ALA A 54 -17.08 -4.50 8.87
N LEU A 55 -15.77 -4.33 8.82
CA LEU A 55 -15.11 -3.16 8.22
C LEU A 55 -15.34 -3.02 6.70
N ASN A 56 -15.93 -4.01 6.03
CA ASN A 56 -16.32 -3.89 4.63
C ASN A 56 -17.38 -2.79 4.41
N GLN A 57 -18.14 -2.43 5.43
CA GLN A 57 -19.00 -1.26 5.39
C GLN A 57 -18.19 0.01 5.15
N VAL A 58 -17.11 0.22 5.90
CA VAL A 58 -16.20 1.38 5.74
C VAL A 58 -15.50 1.35 4.39
N ARG A 59 -15.09 0.14 3.93
CA ARG A 59 -14.45 -0.02 2.62
C ARG A 59 -15.40 0.36 1.49
N LYS A 60 -16.68 -0.02 1.57
CA LYS A 60 -17.71 0.38 0.60
C LYS A 60 -17.88 1.89 0.54
N GLU A 61 -17.95 2.56 1.68
CA GLU A 61 -18.04 4.03 1.71
C GLU A 61 -16.85 4.69 1.02
N TYR A 62 -15.63 4.18 1.23
CA TYR A 62 -14.44 4.73 0.60
C TYR A 62 -14.40 4.46 -0.91
N LEU A 63 -14.89 3.31 -1.34
CA LEU A 63 -15.08 3.01 -2.76
C LEU A 63 -16.06 3.98 -3.40
N GLU A 64 -17.19 4.28 -2.76
CA GLU A 64 -18.17 5.25 -3.28
C GLU A 64 -17.57 6.66 -3.38
N ARG A 65 -16.77 7.08 -2.39
CA ARG A 65 -16.08 8.39 -2.45
C ARG A 65 -15.11 8.49 -3.63
N ALA A 66 -14.47 7.39 -4.01
CA ALA A 66 -13.50 7.32 -5.11
C ALA A 66 -14.12 6.98 -6.47
N ARG A 67 -15.38 6.53 -6.51
CA ARG A 67 -16.05 6.04 -7.72
C ARG A 67 -16.07 7.08 -8.83
N GLY A 68 -15.64 6.66 -10.02
CA GLY A 68 -15.61 7.50 -11.22
C GLY A 68 -14.46 8.51 -11.26
N LEU A 69 -13.63 8.62 -10.24
CA LEU A 69 -12.40 9.40 -10.29
C LEU A 69 -11.29 8.63 -11.02
N PRO A 70 -10.39 9.30 -11.74
CA PRO A 70 -9.24 8.67 -12.40
C PRO A 70 -8.15 8.30 -11.37
N LEU A 71 -8.54 7.50 -10.36
CA LEU A 71 -7.71 7.02 -9.27
C LEU A 71 -7.60 5.50 -9.29
N SER A 72 -6.42 4.97 -8.98
CA SER A 72 -6.29 3.58 -8.57
C SER A 72 -6.54 3.48 -7.06
N VAL A 73 -7.53 2.70 -6.67
CA VAL A 73 -7.86 2.50 -5.26
C VAL A 73 -7.17 1.23 -4.74
N PHE A 74 -6.45 1.38 -3.66
CA PHE A 74 -5.78 0.30 -2.94
C PHE A 74 -6.35 0.21 -1.53
N PHE A 75 -6.39 -1.01 -1.00
CA PHE A 75 -6.62 -1.22 0.43
C PHE A 75 -5.39 -1.82 1.06
N ASN A 76 -4.98 -1.24 2.19
CA ASN A 76 -3.92 -1.75 3.04
C ASN A 76 -4.54 -2.32 4.31
N THR A 77 -4.25 -3.59 4.60
CA THR A 77 -4.79 -4.31 5.75
C THR A 77 -3.66 -4.99 6.49
N THR A 78 -3.53 -4.72 7.77
CA THR A 78 -2.60 -5.44 8.64
C THR A 78 -3.22 -6.77 9.02
N ILE A 79 -2.52 -7.87 8.76
CA ILE A 79 -2.95 -9.22 9.10
C ILE A 79 -2.23 -9.67 10.36
N CYS A 80 -3.01 -9.97 11.37
CA CYS A 80 -2.59 -10.53 12.65
C CYS A 80 -3.31 -11.88 12.85
N GLU A 81 -2.99 -12.57 13.92
CA GLU A 81 -3.63 -13.85 14.24
C GLU A 81 -5.15 -13.70 14.39
N GLU A 82 -5.57 -12.55 14.96
CA GLU A 82 -6.98 -12.28 15.27
C GLU A 82 -7.87 -12.12 14.02
N ASN A 83 -7.35 -11.62 12.91
CA ASN A 83 -8.15 -11.37 11.70
C ASN A 83 -7.78 -12.27 10.51
N ARG A 84 -6.78 -13.14 10.66
CA ARG A 84 -6.29 -14.00 9.57
C ARG A 84 -7.39 -14.90 9.01
N LEU A 85 -8.20 -15.51 9.86
CA LEU A 85 -9.25 -16.44 9.42
C LEU A 85 -10.32 -15.77 8.54
N GLU A 86 -10.45 -14.45 8.63
CA GLU A 86 -11.36 -13.67 7.80
C GLU A 86 -10.74 -13.27 6.44
N LEU A 87 -9.45 -13.49 6.23
CA LEU A 87 -8.74 -13.05 5.02
C LEU A 87 -9.33 -13.63 3.72
N PRO A 88 -9.69 -14.91 3.60
CA PRO A 88 -10.34 -15.42 2.39
C PRO A 88 -11.62 -14.67 2.03
N SER A 89 -12.46 -14.38 3.02
CA SER A 89 -13.71 -13.64 2.83
C SER A 89 -13.46 -12.17 2.45
N LEU A 90 -12.44 -11.55 3.03
CA LEU A 90 -12.00 -10.21 2.66
C LEU A 90 -11.50 -10.16 1.21
N VAL A 91 -10.75 -11.16 0.77
CA VAL A 91 -10.28 -11.27 -0.61
C VAL A 91 -11.46 -11.44 -1.58
N GLN A 92 -12.47 -12.22 -1.22
CA GLN A 92 -13.71 -12.32 -2.01
C GLN A 92 -14.41 -10.97 -2.14
N PHE A 93 -14.49 -10.19 -1.06
CA PHE A 93 -15.01 -8.83 -1.11
C PHE A 93 -14.25 -7.96 -2.12
N PHE A 94 -12.91 -7.98 -2.11
CA PHE A 94 -12.11 -7.22 -3.07
C PHE A 94 -12.27 -7.73 -4.50
N LYS A 95 -12.40 -9.03 -4.70
CA LYS A 95 -12.70 -9.65 -6.01
C LYS A 95 -14.02 -9.15 -6.58
N GLN A 96 -15.06 -9.02 -5.73
CA GLN A 96 -16.37 -8.48 -6.14
C GLN A 96 -16.33 -7.00 -6.51
N HIS A 97 -15.38 -6.23 -5.95
CA HIS A 97 -15.21 -4.78 -6.18
C HIS A 97 -13.98 -4.46 -7.05
N CYS A 98 -13.47 -5.42 -7.83
CA CYS A 98 -12.29 -5.23 -8.68
C CYS A 98 -12.51 -4.28 -9.89
N ASP A 99 -13.72 -3.80 -10.09
CA ASP A 99 -14.01 -2.67 -10.97
C ASP A 99 -13.38 -1.35 -10.48
N THR A 100 -13.26 -1.17 -9.17
CA THR A 100 -12.71 0.01 -8.51
C THR A 100 -11.40 -0.31 -7.77
N VAL A 101 -11.35 -1.42 -7.02
CA VAL A 101 -10.14 -1.87 -6.31
C VAL A 101 -9.11 -2.39 -7.31
N ARG A 102 -7.89 -1.87 -7.24
CA ARG A 102 -6.78 -2.26 -8.13
C ARG A 102 -5.71 -3.07 -7.43
N MET A 103 -5.55 -2.88 -6.14
CA MET A 103 -4.56 -3.61 -5.36
C MET A 103 -5.03 -3.79 -3.91
N CYS A 104 -4.72 -4.96 -3.37
CA CYS A 104 -4.86 -5.29 -1.96
C CYS A 104 -3.46 -5.50 -1.38
N SER A 105 -3.09 -4.68 -0.40
CA SER A 105 -1.83 -4.79 0.31
C SER A 105 -2.08 -5.40 1.67
N PHE A 106 -1.49 -6.56 1.92
CA PHE A 106 -1.56 -7.26 3.20
C PHE A 106 -0.22 -7.15 3.90
N GLN A 107 -0.21 -6.44 5.02
CA GLN A 107 0.98 -6.28 5.85
C GLN A 107 0.90 -7.27 7.01
N ILE A 108 1.87 -8.15 7.09
CA ILE A 108 1.96 -9.08 8.22
C ILE A 108 2.32 -8.28 9.47
N GLY A 109 1.54 -8.44 10.52
CA GLY A 109 1.77 -7.79 11.80
C GLY A 109 3.17 -8.12 12.33
N ALA A 110 3.94 -7.10 12.71
CA ALA A 110 5.26 -7.23 13.29
C ALA A 110 5.42 -6.31 14.49
N ASN A 111 6.22 -6.69 15.45
CA ASN A 111 6.57 -5.83 16.58
C ASN A 111 7.57 -4.76 16.13
N THR A 112 7.05 -3.63 15.66
CA THR A 112 7.87 -2.52 15.16
C THR A 112 8.47 -1.63 16.26
N GLY A 113 8.45 -2.09 17.53
CA GLY A 113 8.98 -1.34 18.68
C GLY A 113 8.02 -0.29 19.26
N ARG A 114 6.86 -0.04 18.60
CA ARG A 114 5.81 0.90 19.08
C ARG A 114 4.46 0.23 19.28
N GLY A 115 4.39 -1.07 19.09
CA GLY A 115 3.14 -1.82 19.09
C GLY A 115 2.44 -1.81 20.45
N ILE A 116 1.14 -1.58 20.39
CA ILE A 116 0.21 -1.82 21.49
C ILE A 116 -0.19 -3.30 21.35
N GLY A 117 0.60 -4.18 21.85
CA GLY A 117 0.40 -5.60 21.79
C GLY A 117 1.61 -6.33 21.20
N ARG A 118 1.95 -7.44 21.78
CA ARG A 118 2.96 -8.36 21.23
C ARG A 118 2.28 -9.20 20.16
N VAL A 119 2.88 -9.29 18.98
CA VAL A 119 2.53 -10.34 18.02
C VAL A 119 2.86 -11.66 18.69
N GLN A 120 1.85 -12.44 19.05
CA GLN A 120 2.03 -13.69 19.81
C GLN A 120 2.63 -14.78 18.93
N ARG A 121 2.25 -14.83 17.66
CA ARG A 121 2.77 -15.79 16.69
C ARG A 121 3.14 -15.06 15.40
N ALA A 122 4.34 -15.33 14.90
CA ALA A 122 4.78 -14.82 13.62
C ALA A 122 4.04 -15.53 12.49
N LEU A 123 3.19 -14.79 11.76
CA LEU A 123 2.61 -15.27 10.51
C LEU A 123 3.66 -15.23 9.42
N LEU A 124 3.62 -16.20 8.52
CA LEU A 124 4.58 -16.27 7.42
C LEU A 124 3.90 -15.84 6.10
N PRO A 125 4.66 -15.28 5.14
CA PRO A 125 4.10 -14.85 3.86
C PRO A 125 3.34 -15.94 3.11
N HIS A 126 3.78 -17.20 3.19
CA HIS A 126 3.11 -18.31 2.51
C HIS A 126 1.72 -18.65 3.09
N ASP A 127 1.51 -18.39 4.40
CA ASP A 127 0.19 -18.57 5.01
C ASP A 127 -0.80 -17.57 4.43
N ILE A 128 -0.39 -16.30 4.33
CA ILE A 128 -1.20 -15.22 3.76
C ILE A 128 -1.48 -15.46 2.28
N ILE A 129 -0.50 -15.92 1.53
CA ILE A 129 -0.66 -16.27 0.11
C ILE A 129 -1.70 -17.38 -0.07
N ARG A 130 -1.66 -18.44 0.73
CA ARG A 130 -2.64 -19.53 0.70
C ARG A 130 -4.06 -19.02 0.98
N ASP A 131 -4.20 -18.13 1.98
CA ASP A 131 -5.48 -17.55 2.33
C ASP A 131 -6.01 -16.62 1.21
N ILE A 132 -5.12 -15.88 0.50
CA ILE A 132 -5.48 -15.11 -0.69
C ILE A 132 -5.96 -16.03 -1.82
N GLU A 133 -5.23 -17.10 -2.12
CA GLU A 133 -5.59 -18.09 -3.14
C GLU A 133 -6.94 -18.73 -2.86
N THR A 134 -7.20 -19.06 -1.58
CA THR A 134 -8.50 -19.56 -1.13
C THR A 134 -9.62 -18.56 -1.43
N GLY A 135 -9.44 -17.30 -1.07
CA GLY A 135 -10.42 -16.24 -1.35
C GLY A 135 -10.60 -15.94 -2.85
N MET A 136 -9.56 -16.07 -3.64
CA MET A 136 -9.62 -15.91 -5.09
C MET A 136 -10.26 -17.11 -5.78
N GLY A 137 -10.17 -18.31 -5.19
CA GLY A 137 -10.53 -19.57 -5.83
C GLY A 137 -9.58 -19.94 -6.98
N ALA A 138 -8.33 -19.52 -6.91
CA ALA A 138 -7.30 -19.78 -7.91
C ALA A 138 -5.91 -19.68 -7.30
N GLN A 139 -4.99 -20.50 -7.78
CA GLN A 139 -3.57 -20.36 -7.46
C GLN A 139 -2.96 -19.18 -8.21
N LEU A 140 -2.07 -18.45 -7.56
CA LEU A 140 -1.40 -17.26 -8.08
C LEU A 140 0.12 -17.37 -7.86
N ASN A 141 0.89 -17.04 -8.89
CA ASN A 141 2.35 -17.05 -8.78
C ASN A 141 2.86 -15.76 -8.12
N PHE A 142 3.15 -15.84 -6.81
CA PHE A 142 3.73 -14.75 -6.04
C PHE A 142 5.26 -14.65 -6.13
N ASP A 143 5.91 -15.57 -6.85
CA ASP A 143 7.38 -15.60 -6.99
C ASP A 143 7.87 -15.02 -8.32
N ALA A 144 6.95 -14.70 -9.23
CA ALA A 144 7.28 -14.20 -10.56
C ALA A 144 7.83 -12.77 -10.56
N ALA A 145 7.38 -11.92 -9.63
CA ALA A 145 7.83 -10.53 -9.54
C ALA A 145 8.02 -10.12 -8.08
N GLY A 146 8.96 -9.22 -7.84
CA GLY A 146 9.25 -8.69 -6.52
C GLY A 146 10.11 -7.44 -6.60
N THR A 147 10.12 -6.66 -5.51
CA THR A 147 11.02 -5.53 -5.30
C THR A 147 11.72 -5.70 -3.96
N GLY A 148 13.05 -5.62 -3.93
CA GLY A 148 13.85 -5.88 -2.75
C GLY A 148 13.88 -7.36 -2.35
N PRO A 149 14.27 -7.69 -1.10
CA PRO A 149 14.42 -9.07 -0.64
C PRO A 149 13.11 -9.87 -0.71
N ARG A 150 13.19 -11.09 -1.20
CA ARG A 150 12.03 -12.00 -1.27
C ARG A 150 11.38 -12.27 0.09
N ALA A 151 12.14 -12.22 1.16
CA ALA A 151 11.62 -12.34 2.52
C ALA A 151 10.71 -11.18 2.93
N CYS A 152 10.82 -10.01 2.26
CA CYS A 152 10.04 -8.82 2.57
C CYS A 152 8.76 -8.71 1.76
N ASN A 153 8.82 -9.02 0.46
CA ASN A 153 7.76 -8.66 -0.50
C ASN A 153 7.40 -9.80 -1.42
N ARG A 154 6.11 -9.97 -1.65
CA ARG A 154 5.54 -10.88 -2.64
C ARG A 154 4.45 -10.17 -3.42
N TYR A 155 4.43 -10.36 -4.73
CA TYR A 155 3.42 -9.77 -5.63
C TYR A 155 2.68 -10.86 -6.39
N GLY A 156 1.35 -10.83 -6.33
CA GLY A 156 0.47 -11.67 -7.14
C GLY A 156 -0.43 -10.80 -8.01
N PHE A 157 -0.73 -11.27 -9.23
CA PHE A 157 -1.61 -10.55 -10.15
C PHE A 157 -2.64 -11.50 -10.74
N ALA A 158 -3.91 -11.19 -10.53
CA ALA A 158 -5.02 -11.93 -11.10
C ALA A 158 -5.77 -11.09 -12.14
N LEU A 159 -6.22 -11.73 -13.19
CA LEU A 159 -7.30 -11.23 -14.04
C LEU A 159 -8.61 -11.83 -13.54
N VAL A 160 -9.60 -10.98 -13.31
CA VAL A 160 -10.95 -11.38 -12.90
C VAL A 160 -11.87 -11.21 -14.10
N ILE A 161 -12.42 -12.32 -14.57
CA ILE A 161 -13.28 -12.41 -15.74
C ILE A 161 -14.54 -13.17 -15.33
N ASN A 162 -15.69 -12.57 -15.45
CA ASN A 162 -16.97 -13.18 -15.04
C ASN A 162 -16.97 -13.72 -13.59
N GLY A 163 -16.25 -13.05 -12.67
CA GLY A 163 -16.11 -13.48 -11.28
C GLY A 163 -15.06 -14.57 -11.03
N ASN A 164 -14.51 -15.19 -12.07
CA ASN A 164 -13.43 -16.17 -11.97
C ASN A 164 -12.06 -15.51 -12.06
N ALA A 165 -11.08 -16.05 -11.32
CA ALA A 165 -9.72 -15.52 -11.28
C ALA A 165 -8.76 -16.36 -12.12
N TYR A 166 -7.87 -15.67 -12.81
CA TYR A 166 -6.82 -16.25 -13.66
C TYR A 166 -5.48 -15.61 -13.31
N ASP A 167 -4.46 -16.44 -13.09
CA ASP A 167 -3.12 -15.94 -12.80
C ASP A 167 -2.51 -15.26 -14.02
N LEU A 168 -2.11 -13.99 -13.87
CA LEU A 168 -1.39 -13.25 -14.92
C LEU A 168 0.10 -13.60 -14.93
N PHE A 169 0.62 -14.15 -13.85
CA PHE A 169 2.04 -14.45 -13.66
C PHE A 169 2.38 -15.94 -13.81
N GLU A 170 1.52 -16.72 -14.42
CA GLU A 170 1.70 -18.17 -14.59
C GLU A 170 3.06 -18.54 -15.19
N ASP A 171 3.52 -17.81 -16.24
CA ASP A 171 4.88 -17.95 -16.76
C ASP A 171 5.83 -16.98 -16.04
N GLY A 172 6.31 -17.38 -14.86
CA GLY A 172 7.17 -16.55 -14.03
C GLY A 172 8.46 -16.11 -14.72
N ALA A 173 9.08 -16.98 -15.53
CA ALA A 173 10.30 -16.64 -16.26
C ALA A 173 10.04 -15.57 -17.34
N PHE A 174 8.88 -15.61 -18.00
CA PHE A 174 8.46 -14.57 -18.93
C PHE A 174 8.21 -13.24 -18.18
N VAL A 175 7.52 -13.29 -17.04
CA VAL A 175 7.24 -12.10 -16.23
C VAL A 175 8.52 -11.43 -15.74
N GLN A 176 9.47 -12.22 -15.20
CA GLN A 176 10.76 -11.69 -14.74
C GLN A 176 11.51 -10.99 -15.87
N ARG A 177 11.54 -11.61 -17.05
CA ARG A 177 12.17 -11.00 -18.22
C ARG A 177 11.44 -9.74 -18.67
N MET A 178 10.13 -9.74 -18.73
CA MET A 178 9.33 -8.54 -19.05
C MET A 178 9.60 -7.40 -18.08
N VAL A 179 9.67 -7.68 -16.78
CA VAL A 179 9.97 -6.66 -15.76
C VAL A 179 11.37 -6.08 -15.96
N ALA A 180 12.38 -6.93 -16.22
CA ALA A 180 13.75 -6.48 -16.46
C ALA A 180 13.87 -5.63 -17.73
N GLU A 181 13.31 -6.08 -18.83
CA GLU A 181 13.40 -5.40 -20.14
C GLU A 181 12.55 -4.11 -20.21
N THR A 182 11.54 -3.96 -19.33
CA THR A 182 10.69 -2.75 -19.26
C THR A 182 11.06 -1.83 -18.12
N ALA A 183 12.18 -2.04 -17.42
CA ALA A 183 12.57 -1.26 -16.25
C ALA A 183 12.63 0.25 -16.55
N ASP A 184 13.13 0.63 -17.72
CA ASP A 184 13.27 2.03 -18.16
C ASP A 184 12.07 2.53 -18.98
N VAL A 185 11.03 1.69 -19.17
CA VAL A 185 9.86 2.05 -19.97
C VAL A 185 8.83 2.76 -19.11
N TYR A 186 8.51 4.00 -19.45
CA TYR A 186 7.46 4.75 -18.77
C TYR A 186 6.07 4.38 -19.30
N PHE A 187 5.21 3.85 -18.43
CA PHE A 187 3.81 3.55 -18.73
C PHE A 187 2.90 4.64 -18.15
N ASP A 188 2.08 5.27 -19.03
CA ASP A 188 1.07 6.24 -18.60
C ASP A 188 -0.11 5.54 -17.92
N ARG A 189 -0.13 5.53 -16.58
CA ARG A 189 -1.19 4.88 -15.80
C ARG A 189 -2.53 5.61 -15.82
N ARG A 190 -2.55 6.89 -16.20
CA ARG A 190 -3.78 7.69 -16.32
C ARG A 190 -4.56 7.34 -17.58
N HIS A 191 -3.85 7.02 -18.65
CA HIS A 191 -4.43 6.74 -19.96
C HIS A 191 -4.09 5.32 -20.39
N TRP A 192 -4.95 4.36 -20.03
CA TRP A 192 -4.71 2.94 -20.30
C TRP A 192 -4.42 2.65 -21.79
N ARG A 193 -5.05 3.39 -22.72
CA ARG A 193 -4.79 3.25 -24.17
C ARG A 193 -3.33 3.58 -24.52
N ARG A 194 -2.77 4.63 -23.90
CA ARG A 194 -1.35 4.97 -24.08
C ARG A 194 -0.44 3.91 -23.49
N ALA A 195 -0.76 3.38 -22.32
CA ALA A 195 0.01 2.32 -21.69
C ALA A 195 0.00 1.04 -22.57
N VAL A 196 -1.16 0.66 -23.12
CA VAL A 196 -1.27 -0.46 -24.06
C VAL A 196 -0.45 -0.21 -25.32
N TRP A 197 -0.57 0.98 -25.92
CA TRP A 197 0.22 1.34 -27.11
C TRP A 197 1.73 1.30 -26.85
N THR A 198 2.18 1.82 -25.71
CA THR A 198 3.59 1.74 -25.28
C THR A 198 4.04 0.28 -25.18
N MET A 199 3.24 -0.59 -24.56
CA MET A 199 3.55 -2.01 -24.45
C MET A 199 3.60 -2.69 -25.83
N LEU A 200 2.62 -2.44 -26.70
CA LEU A 200 2.62 -3.00 -28.05
C LEU A 200 3.86 -2.57 -28.83
N ARG A 201 4.16 -1.27 -28.83
CA ARG A 201 5.38 -0.74 -29.49
C ARG A 201 6.64 -1.41 -28.94
N PHE A 202 6.75 -1.56 -27.63
CA PHE A 202 7.86 -2.27 -27.00
C PHE A 202 7.94 -3.72 -27.46
N LEU A 203 6.84 -4.46 -27.48
CA LEU A 203 6.81 -5.86 -27.91
C LEU A 203 7.17 -6.02 -29.39
N PHE A 204 6.74 -5.12 -30.27
CA PHE A 204 7.11 -5.14 -31.70
C PHE A 204 8.62 -4.97 -31.94
N THR A 205 9.31 -4.22 -31.05
CA THR A 205 10.77 -4.10 -31.11
C THR A 205 11.50 -5.28 -30.45
N HIS A 206 10.76 -6.20 -29.81
CA HIS A 206 11.29 -7.36 -29.09
C HIS A 206 10.58 -8.66 -29.53
N PRO A 207 10.85 -9.19 -30.74
CA PRO A 207 10.05 -10.28 -31.36
C PRO A 207 10.01 -11.56 -30.51
N ARG A 208 11.09 -11.87 -29.78
CA ARG A 208 11.13 -13.05 -28.88
C ARG A 208 10.15 -12.90 -27.71
N LEU A 209 10.04 -11.69 -27.15
CA LEU A 209 9.07 -11.38 -26.10
C LEU A 209 7.65 -11.36 -26.66
N LEU A 210 7.46 -10.81 -27.86
CA LEU A 210 6.16 -10.79 -28.52
C LEU A 210 5.63 -12.21 -28.74
N GLY A 211 6.44 -13.13 -29.30
CA GLY A 211 6.03 -14.53 -29.49
C GLY A 211 5.60 -15.21 -28.17
N ARG A 212 6.35 -14.95 -27.09
CA ARG A 212 6.02 -15.50 -25.77
C ARG A 212 4.78 -14.84 -25.15
N ALA A 213 4.62 -13.53 -25.32
CA ALA A 213 3.43 -12.80 -24.89
C ALA A 213 2.17 -13.31 -25.59
N LEU A 214 2.23 -13.54 -26.90
CA LEU A 214 1.12 -14.10 -27.69
C LEU A 214 0.77 -15.53 -27.23
N LYS A 215 1.79 -16.37 -26.95
CA LYS A 215 1.57 -17.72 -26.40
C LYS A 215 0.87 -17.66 -25.06
N CYS A 216 1.34 -16.82 -24.13
CA CYS A 216 0.70 -16.64 -22.80
C CYS A 216 -0.72 -16.11 -22.93
N ALA A 217 -0.93 -15.09 -23.76
CA ALA A 217 -2.26 -14.52 -24.02
C ALA A 217 -3.22 -15.56 -24.65
N GLY A 218 -2.75 -16.34 -25.63
CA GLY A 218 -3.53 -17.40 -26.25
C GLY A 218 -3.92 -18.50 -25.28
N LYS A 219 -2.99 -18.96 -24.43
CA LYS A 219 -3.26 -19.94 -23.36
C LYS A 219 -4.31 -19.43 -22.39
N LEU A 220 -4.16 -18.17 -21.94
CA LEU A 220 -5.12 -17.54 -21.05
C LEU A 220 -6.50 -17.40 -21.69
N ALA A 221 -6.56 -16.89 -22.93
CA ALA A 221 -7.81 -16.73 -23.68
C ALA A 221 -8.53 -18.07 -23.89
N TRP A 222 -7.79 -19.12 -24.17
CA TRP A 222 -8.35 -20.46 -24.31
C TRP A 222 -8.95 -20.97 -23.00
N ARG A 223 -8.25 -20.82 -21.88
CA ARG A 223 -8.74 -21.22 -20.55
C ARG A 223 -9.95 -20.41 -20.12
N ALA A 224 -9.94 -19.10 -20.39
CA ALA A 224 -10.99 -18.17 -19.98
C ALA A 224 -12.10 -17.98 -21.03
N LYS A 225 -12.12 -18.75 -22.13
CA LYS A 225 -12.99 -18.52 -23.30
C LYS A 225 -14.49 -18.37 -22.93
N VAL A 226 -15.00 -19.24 -22.05
CA VAL A 226 -16.41 -19.22 -21.62
C VAL A 226 -16.69 -17.95 -20.80
N ASP A 227 -15.80 -17.63 -19.87
CA ASP A 227 -15.93 -16.44 -19.03
C ASP A 227 -15.76 -15.14 -19.82
N LEU A 228 -14.86 -15.14 -20.82
CA LEU A 228 -14.68 -14.00 -21.72
C LEU A 228 -15.96 -13.71 -22.52
N LEU A 229 -16.60 -14.74 -23.04
CA LEU A 229 -17.88 -14.62 -23.75
C LEU A 229 -18.98 -14.11 -22.80
N ALA A 230 -19.16 -14.74 -21.63
CA ALA A 230 -20.14 -14.35 -20.63
C ALA A 230 -19.93 -12.91 -20.14
N ALA A 231 -18.69 -12.52 -19.92
CA ALA A 231 -18.32 -11.17 -19.52
C ALA A 231 -18.35 -10.14 -20.69
N ARG A 232 -18.65 -10.55 -21.92
CA ARG A 232 -18.57 -9.71 -23.12
C ARG A 232 -17.19 -9.05 -23.26
N GLY A 233 -16.13 -9.80 -23.06
CA GLY A 233 -14.74 -9.34 -23.10
C GLY A 233 -14.30 -8.42 -21.96
N ARG A 234 -15.11 -8.23 -20.92
CA ARG A 234 -14.74 -7.41 -19.76
C ARG A 234 -13.74 -8.14 -18.88
N ILE A 235 -12.55 -7.59 -18.79
CA ILE A 235 -11.46 -8.10 -17.95
C ILE A 235 -11.15 -7.06 -16.88
N ARG A 236 -11.03 -7.49 -15.63
CA ARG A 236 -10.59 -6.68 -14.50
C ARG A 236 -9.26 -7.19 -13.98
N LYS A 237 -8.43 -6.30 -13.47
CA LYS A 237 -7.15 -6.67 -12.86
C LYS A 237 -7.22 -6.42 -11.36
N LEU A 238 -6.84 -7.40 -10.55
CA LEU A 238 -6.65 -7.27 -9.12
C LEU A 238 -5.22 -7.72 -8.77
N SER A 239 -4.49 -6.85 -8.10
CA SER A 239 -3.12 -7.11 -7.66
C SER A 239 -3.10 -7.36 -6.16
N PHE A 240 -2.17 -8.21 -5.73
CA PHE A 240 -1.92 -8.49 -4.34
C PHE A 240 -0.48 -8.16 -4.00
N PHE A 241 -0.29 -7.54 -2.85
CA PHE A 241 1.00 -7.26 -2.27
C PHE A 241 1.04 -7.80 -0.85
N VAL A 242 1.92 -8.75 -0.58
CA VAL A 242 2.14 -9.28 0.76
C VAL A 242 3.46 -8.72 1.26
N HIS A 243 3.43 -8.02 2.38
CA HIS A 243 4.59 -7.38 2.97
C HIS A 243 4.85 -7.89 4.38
N HIS A 244 6.11 -8.28 4.62
CA HIS A 244 6.58 -8.78 5.91
C HIS A 244 7.65 -7.85 6.47
N PHE A 245 7.26 -7.00 7.42
CA PHE A 245 8.19 -6.16 8.16
C PHE A 245 9.02 -6.99 9.14
N MET A 246 10.24 -6.57 9.38
CA MET A 246 11.05 -7.10 10.48
C MET A 246 10.58 -6.54 11.82
N ALA A 247 10.64 -7.35 12.88
CA ALA A 247 10.49 -6.86 14.23
C ALA A 247 11.69 -5.96 14.61
N ALA A 248 11.46 -5.01 15.52
CA ALA A 248 12.46 -4.02 15.91
C ALA A 248 13.66 -4.64 16.67
N ASP A 249 13.43 -5.79 17.28
CA ASP A 249 14.41 -6.59 18.03
C ASP A 249 15.08 -7.70 17.17
N ALA A 250 14.68 -7.83 15.90
CA ALA A 250 15.17 -8.83 14.97
C ALA A 250 15.46 -8.24 13.58
N LEU A 251 16.20 -7.14 13.55
CA LEU A 251 16.61 -6.48 12.31
C LEU A 251 17.78 -7.22 11.65
N GLU A 252 17.63 -7.55 10.37
CA GLU A 252 18.65 -8.19 9.55
C GLU A 252 19.33 -7.16 8.65
N ALA A 253 20.66 -7.00 8.75
CA ALA A 253 21.43 -6.03 7.98
C ALA A 253 21.24 -6.19 6.47
N SER A 254 21.32 -7.42 5.96
CA SER A 254 21.15 -7.74 4.54
C SER A 254 19.79 -7.30 3.97
N ARG A 255 18.74 -7.38 4.77
CA ARG A 255 17.40 -6.92 4.39
C ARG A 255 17.26 -5.39 4.47
N ILE A 256 17.99 -4.76 5.39
CA ILE A 256 18.05 -3.29 5.51
C ILE A 256 18.74 -2.71 4.27
N ASP A 257 19.91 -3.24 3.92
CA ASP A 257 20.74 -2.75 2.81
C ASP A 257 20.06 -2.94 1.45
N ALA A 258 19.35 -4.05 1.26
CA ALA A 258 18.59 -4.33 0.03
C ALA A 258 17.16 -3.79 0.04
N CYS A 259 16.77 -2.96 1.01
CA CYS A 259 15.41 -2.48 1.16
C CYS A 259 15.01 -1.53 0.02
N SER A 260 13.90 -1.82 -0.65
CA SER A 260 13.30 -0.94 -1.66
C SER A 260 12.26 0.03 -1.08
N PHE A 261 11.86 -0.15 0.18
CA PHE A 261 10.94 0.73 0.90
C PHE A 261 11.72 1.71 1.78
N MET A 262 11.93 2.91 1.27
CA MET A 262 12.70 3.93 1.96
C MET A 262 11.81 5.04 2.50
N VAL A 263 12.17 5.55 3.68
CA VAL A 263 11.58 6.74 4.29
C VAL A 263 12.61 7.84 4.24
N MET A 264 12.21 9.00 3.74
CA MET A 264 13.08 10.18 3.77
C MET A 264 13.15 10.75 5.18
N THR A 265 14.35 10.92 5.68
CA THR A 265 14.66 11.55 6.96
C THR A 265 15.54 12.77 6.74
N PRO A 266 15.75 13.64 7.73
CA PRO A 266 16.73 14.73 7.62
C PRO A 266 18.14 14.24 7.27
N ASP A 267 18.49 13.04 7.67
CA ASP A 267 19.81 12.41 7.46
C ASP A 267 19.87 11.60 6.14
N GLY A 268 18.82 11.66 5.31
CA GLY A 268 18.72 10.94 4.04
C GLY A 268 17.71 9.78 4.08
N PRO A 269 17.71 8.93 3.02
CA PRO A 269 16.79 7.79 2.92
C PRO A 269 17.16 6.69 3.91
N LEU A 270 16.16 6.17 4.62
CA LEU A 270 16.32 5.11 5.62
C LEU A 270 15.36 3.96 5.30
N SER A 271 15.79 2.71 5.48
CA SER A 271 14.89 1.57 5.27
C SER A 271 13.67 1.63 6.20
N MET A 272 12.51 1.22 5.69
CA MET A 272 11.25 1.31 6.44
C MET A 272 11.30 0.55 7.77
N CYS A 273 11.93 -0.64 7.82
CA CYS A 273 12.04 -1.42 9.06
C CYS A 273 12.91 -0.72 10.09
N LEU A 274 14.07 -0.20 9.69
CA LEU A 274 14.95 0.55 10.58
C LEU A 274 14.29 1.86 11.04
N HIS A 275 13.61 2.58 10.14
CA HIS A 275 12.83 3.75 10.49
C HIS A 275 11.72 3.41 11.50
N ASN A 276 11.01 2.31 11.33
CA ASN A 276 9.96 1.89 12.26
C ASN A 276 10.53 1.61 13.66
N ALA A 277 11.67 0.92 13.75
CA ALA A 277 12.35 0.62 15.01
C ALA A 277 12.84 1.88 15.74
N LYS A 278 13.30 2.88 14.97
CA LYS A 278 13.82 4.17 15.49
C LYS A 278 12.87 5.34 15.25
N ARG A 279 11.61 5.10 15.02
CA ARG A 279 10.63 6.08 14.53
C ARG A 279 10.58 7.37 15.34
N ASP A 280 10.68 7.26 16.66
CA ASP A 280 10.65 8.42 17.55
C ASP A 280 11.87 9.33 17.38
N ASP A 281 13.00 8.76 16.93
CA ASP A 281 14.22 9.53 16.68
C ASP A 281 14.11 10.43 15.44
N TYR A 282 13.15 10.18 14.57
CA TYR A 282 12.91 10.95 13.34
C TYR A 282 11.62 11.78 13.40
N LEU A 283 10.52 11.20 13.87
CA LEU A 283 9.22 11.88 13.83
C LEU A 283 9.05 12.97 14.89
N LEU A 284 9.79 12.87 16.00
CA LEU A 284 9.71 13.81 17.11
C LEU A 284 10.86 14.83 17.11
N VAL A 285 11.72 14.79 16.10
CA VAL A 285 12.82 15.75 15.98
C VAL A 285 12.32 17.02 15.29
N PRO A 286 12.66 18.20 15.81
CA PRO A 286 12.38 19.45 15.13
C PRO A 286 12.99 19.51 13.75
N ALA A 287 12.20 19.89 12.74
CA ALA A 287 12.64 20.02 11.36
C ALA A 287 13.01 21.49 11.04
N GLN A 288 14.10 21.69 10.32
CA GLN A 288 14.47 23.00 9.82
C GLN A 288 13.48 23.46 8.74
N VAL A 289 12.96 24.67 8.88
CA VAL A 289 12.06 25.32 7.92
C VAL A 289 12.59 26.70 7.60
N ARG A 290 12.85 26.95 6.31
CA ARG A 290 13.21 28.29 5.84
C ARG A 290 11.92 29.08 5.58
N GLN A 291 11.77 30.23 6.23
CA GLN A 291 10.70 31.18 6.01
C GLN A 291 11.29 32.52 5.55
N GLY A 292 11.28 32.78 4.23
CA GLY A 292 12.08 33.84 3.62
C GLY A 292 13.56 33.59 3.88
N ASP A 293 14.26 34.62 4.38
CA ASP A 293 15.70 34.54 4.72
C ASP A 293 15.94 34.01 6.14
N THR A 294 14.89 33.72 6.90
CA THR A 294 15.02 33.29 8.29
C THR A 294 14.90 31.75 8.39
N LEU A 295 15.84 31.13 9.09
CA LEU A 295 15.80 29.72 9.45
C LEU A 295 15.06 29.56 10.78
N LYS A 296 13.99 28.77 10.78
CA LYS A 296 13.22 28.41 11.96
C LYS A 296 13.16 26.88 12.12
N PHE A 297 12.71 26.43 13.27
CA PHE A 297 12.59 25.01 13.58
C PHE A 297 11.13 24.67 13.86
N TRP A 298 10.56 23.79 13.05
CA TRP A 298 9.24 23.23 13.30
C TRP A 298 9.36 22.12 14.34
N ASP A 299 8.71 22.30 15.47
CA ASP A 299 8.60 21.27 16.50
C ASP A 299 7.34 20.41 16.27
N PRO A 300 7.48 19.14 15.88
CA PRO A 300 6.35 18.28 15.60
C PRO A 300 5.53 17.90 16.84
N VAL A 301 6.07 18.09 18.05
CA VAL A 301 5.39 17.76 19.29
C VAL A 301 4.45 18.91 19.70
N SER A 302 4.93 20.14 19.70
CA SER A 302 4.12 21.31 20.03
C SER A 302 3.35 21.87 18.85
N GLY A 303 3.70 21.50 17.61
CA GLY A 303 3.12 22.05 16.39
C GLY A 303 3.49 23.52 16.16
N ARG A 304 4.60 24.00 16.71
CA ARG A 304 5.00 25.41 16.64
C ARG A 304 6.34 25.60 15.95
N LEU A 305 6.49 26.74 15.29
CA LEU A 305 7.78 27.22 14.80
C LEU A 305 8.54 27.92 15.91
N GLN A 306 9.80 27.54 16.10
CA GLN A 306 10.71 28.08 17.10
C GLN A 306 11.89 28.78 16.43
N ALA A 307 12.43 29.83 17.06
CA ALA A 307 13.56 30.56 16.52
C ALA A 307 14.90 29.82 16.69
N ARG A 308 14.98 28.90 17.67
CA ARG A 308 16.18 28.10 17.95
C ARG A 308 15.88 26.61 17.93
N LEU A 309 16.91 25.82 17.64
CA LEU A 309 16.83 24.38 17.81
C LEU A 309 16.79 24.04 19.31
N PRO A 310 15.79 23.26 19.80
CA PRO A 310 15.76 22.79 21.18
C PRO A 310 17.01 21.97 21.52
N SER A 311 17.49 22.08 22.74
CA SER A 311 18.59 21.25 23.23
C SER A 311 18.25 19.75 23.19
N LYS A 312 19.27 18.89 23.13
CA LYS A 312 19.04 17.43 23.18
C LYS A 312 18.27 16.99 24.42
N LEU A 313 18.46 17.70 25.54
CA LEU A 313 17.73 17.43 26.79
C LEU A 313 16.27 17.84 26.67
N GLU A 314 15.97 19.03 26.15
CA GLU A 314 14.61 19.52 25.91
C GLU A 314 13.82 18.58 25.00
N VAL A 315 14.44 18.14 23.88
CA VAL A 315 13.83 17.16 22.96
C VAL A 315 13.53 15.83 23.67
N LYS A 316 14.45 15.36 24.53
CA LYS A 316 14.27 14.10 25.26
C LYS A 316 13.12 14.19 26.29
N LEU A 317 13.02 15.31 26.99
CA LEU A 317 11.92 15.57 27.95
C LEU A 317 10.57 15.68 27.24
N THR A 318 10.51 16.42 26.13
CA THR A 318 9.30 16.59 25.31
C THR A 318 8.81 15.26 24.75
N ARG A 319 9.74 14.41 24.26
CA ARG A 319 9.42 13.04 23.81
C ARG A 319 8.82 12.19 24.93
N LYS A 320 9.35 12.29 26.16
CA LYS A 320 8.83 11.55 27.32
C LYS A 320 7.40 11.99 27.67
N THR A 321 7.14 13.30 27.63
CA THR A 321 5.82 13.87 27.86
C THR A 321 4.81 13.48 26.77
N ALA A 322 5.22 13.54 25.50
CA ALA A 322 4.38 13.14 24.38
C ALA A 322 4.00 11.65 24.43
N ARG A 323 4.94 10.77 24.83
CA ARG A 323 4.65 9.35 25.05
C ARG A 323 3.66 9.12 26.19
N GLY A 324 3.78 9.90 27.27
CA GLY A 324 2.83 9.88 28.40
C GLY A 324 1.44 10.37 27.98
N GLY A 325 1.37 11.50 27.26
CA GLY A 325 0.12 12.04 26.73
C GLY A 325 -0.57 11.14 25.71
N ALA A 326 0.19 10.49 24.81
CA ALA A 326 -0.36 9.53 23.87
C ALA A 326 -0.94 8.28 24.57
N ARG A 327 -0.34 7.82 25.66
CA ARG A 327 -0.89 6.74 26.50
C ARG A 327 -2.16 7.16 27.23
N ALA A 328 -2.22 8.38 27.75
CA ALA A 328 -3.41 8.92 28.41
C ALA A 328 -4.56 9.10 27.41
N ALA A 329 -4.29 9.68 26.25
CA ALA A 329 -5.30 9.87 25.18
C ALA A 329 -5.87 8.56 24.61
N LEU A 330 -5.15 7.44 24.75
CA LEU A 330 -5.63 6.11 24.35
C LEU A 330 -6.57 5.49 25.40
N ASN A 331 -6.50 5.96 26.64
CA ASN A 331 -7.35 5.47 27.74
C ASN A 331 -8.57 6.36 28.01
N ASP A 332 -8.62 7.57 27.44
CA ASP A 332 -9.79 8.44 27.52
C ASP A 332 -10.80 8.09 26.43
N PRO A 333 -12.10 7.98 26.77
CA PRO A 333 -13.14 7.84 25.76
C PRO A 333 -13.15 9.07 24.85
N PRO A 334 -13.49 8.92 23.55
CA PRO A 334 -13.44 10.01 22.59
C PRO A 334 -14.36 11.15 23.07
N ARG A 335 -13.78 12.31 23.34
CA ARG A 335 -14.56 13.54 23.58
C ARG A 335 -15.37 13.82 22.32
N SER A 336 -16.67 13.86 22.48
CA SER A 336 -17.60 14.29 21.44
C SER A 336 -17.22 15.71 21.00
N ILE A 337 -16.72 15.83 19.78
CA ILE A 337 -16.55 17.14 19.14
C ILE A 337 -17.97 17.56 18.72
N HIS A 338 -18.66 18.30 19.57
CA HIS A 338 -19.81 19.06 19.15
C HIS A 338 -19.33 20.11 18.16
N ALA A 339 -19.87 20.03 16.96
CA ALA A 339 -19.73 21.07 15.96
C ALA A 339 -20.44 22.33 16.47
N GLU A 340 -19.68 23.36 16.75
CA GLU A 340 -20.19 24.72 16.72
C GLU A 340 -19.65 25.42 15.48
N ARG A 341 -20.64 25.72 14.60
CA ARG A 341 -20.74 26.68 13.50
C ARG A 341 -19.59 26.76 12.49
#